data_640e878315328b04b5b7b694ce125646
#
_entry.id   640e878315328b04b5b7b694ce125646
#
_cell.length_a   1.000
_cell.length_b   1.000
_cell.length_c   1.000
_cell.angle_alpha   90.00
_cell.angle_beta   90.00
_cell.angle_gamma   90.00
#
_symmetry.space_group_name_H-M   'P 1'
#
loop_
_entity.id
_entity.type
_entity.pdbx_description
1 polymer ?
#
loop_
_entity_poly.entity_id
_entity_poly.type
_entity_poly.pdbx_seq_one_letter_code
_entity_poly.pdbx_strand_id
1 'polypeptide(L)'
;MKRLIFIAMCVAASMIGFSASAQMRSSYFMEGSYFRTDLNPALAPTRGYVALPGLGGFGMNINNNFLSVDNFFYKNGDEVVTALHESVSADKFLGKLPNTGRLSANLNTNLLGVGFHTKKHFWNFGINLRSNNEITLSKDIFKALKTLGNGYYDLNKTSLSSTSFAEIYVGHSRKVVDLKFGRLTAGARVKFLVGLMNASTEIDQMYANISSESVTAHLEGKIRANGLIFDPSKVIAGKEFSDDVITDDIEMILNNVSNFGAAIDLGAEMSLLNDRLRVSAAVTDLGFIKWSPKTHIEADARADFYFNGVNLDTEEADSDGDANVLMTKVKDAGYATRLNCALNLGAEYNVLGDRIGFGLLSHTEFCQMMTFSELTASVNFRPLNWISASLSHTLLSHNKLGVFGFALNIHPTGVNIYLGADYIPTKMVKYESASIPYSMKSFNMYMGIGFNLGRAKSLK
;
A
#
# COMPACT_ATOMS: atom_id res chain seq x y z
N MET A 1 3.34 -8.16 26.92
CA MET A 1 2.47 -7.09 26.42
C MET A 1 3.26 -5.90 25.85
N LYS A 2 4.19 -5.28 26.59
CA LYS A 2 4.99 -4.12 26.09
C LYS A 2 5.74 -4.41 24.77
N ARG A 3 6.21 -5.63 24.55
CA ARG A 3 6.99 -6.10 23.39
C ARG A 3 6.16 -6.23 22.10
N LEU A 4 4.92 -6.73 22.22
CA LEU A 4 3.94 -6.70 21.14
C LEU A 4 3.51 -5.27 20.81
N ILE A 5 3.49 -4.39 21.83
CA ILE A 5 3.22 -2.98 21.69
C ILE A 5 4.34 -2.28 20.91
N PHE A 6 5.62 -2.69 21.09
CA PHE A 6 6.73 -2.10 20.30
C PHE A 6 6.65 -2.47 18.82
N ILE A 7 6.42 -3.74 18.48
CA ILE A 7 6.19 -4.13 17.09
C ILE A 7 4.93 -3.44 16.55
N ALA A 8 3.87 -3.41 17.34
CA ALA A 8 2.66 -2.66 17.01
C ALA A 8 2.90 -1.15 16.94
N MET A 9 3.79 -0.58 17.78
CA MET A 9 4.18 0.83 17.70
C MET A 9 5.08 1.15 16.51
N CYS A 10 6.03 0.28 16.13
CA CYS A 10 6.78 0.45 14.89
C CYS A 10 5.85 0.38 13.66
N VAL A 11 4.90 -0.54 13.67
CA VAL A 11 3.83 -0.63 12.65
C VAL A 11 2.88 0.54 12.76
N ALA A 12 2.44 0.90 13.96
CA ALA A 12 1.57 2.05 14.20
C ALA A 12 2.29 3.38 13.94
N ALA A 13 3.55 3.54 14.30
CA ALA A 13 4.33 4.73 13.97
C ALA A 13 4.52 4.88 12.45
N SER A 14 4.71 3.77 11.72
CA SER A 14 4.68 3.79 10.26
C SER A 14 3.29 4.07 9.70
N MET A 15 2.22 3.76 10.45
CA MET A 15 0.82 4.02 10.08
C MET A 15 0.29 5.36 10.56
N ILE A 16 0.73 5.86 11.72
CA ILE A 16 0.20 7.09 12.35
C ILE A 16 0.84 8.35 11.77
N GLY A 17 2.04 8.23 11.18
CA GLY A 17 2.76 9.40 10.74
C GLY A 17 2.20 10.10 9.52
N PHE A 18 1.65 9.40 8.52
CA PHE A 18 1.32 10.04 7.25
C PHE A 18 0.46 9.17 6.32
N SER A 19 -0.28 9.82 5.50
CA SER A 19 -1.32 9.32 4.61
C SER A 19 -0.76 9.03 3.19
N ALA A 20 -1.02 8.08 2.65
CA ALA A 20 -1.47 7.22 1.57
C ALA A 20 -0.95 7.34 0.12
N SER A 21 -0.46 6.26 -0.48
CA SER A 21 -0.38 6.09 -1.94
C SER A 21 -1.53 5.23 -2.47
N ALA A 22 -2.66 5.86 -2.77
CA ALA A 22 -3.66 5.25 -3.62
C ALA A 22 -3.21 5.41 -5.06
N GLN A 23 -3.03 4.31 -5.77
CA GLN A 23 -2.89 4.38 -7.21
C GLN A 23 -4.27 4.65 -7.79
N MET A 24 -4.42 5.80 -8.40
CA MET A 24 -5.66 6.39 -8.88
C MET A 24 -6.04 5.80 -10.24
N ARG A 25 -6.41 4.51 -10.28
CA ARG A 25 -6.62 3.77 -11.54
C ARG A 25 -7.72 4.37 -12.39
N SER A 26 -8.83 4.77 -11.77
CA SER A 26 -9.92 5.46 -12.47
C SER A 26 -9.51 6.81 -13.05
N SER A 27 -8.40 7.42 -12.60
CA SER A 27 -7.88 8.66 -13.17
C SER A 27 -6.99 8.49 -14.38
N TYR A 28 -6.57 7.27 -14.68
CA TYR A 28 -5.58 7.00 -15.72
C TYR A 28 -5.93 7.65 -17.05
N PHE A 29 -7.20 7.62 -17.43
CA PHE A 29 -7.70 8.21 -18.68
C PHE A 29 -8.28 9.63 -18.52
N MET A 30 -8.16 10.26 -17.34
CA MET A 30 -8.72 11.60 -17.06
C MET A 30 -7.70 12.70 -17.38
N GLU A 31 -7.74 13.27 -18.56
CA GLU A 31 -6.75 14.22 -19.09
C GLU A 31 -6.57 15.51 -18.25
N GLY A 32 -7.58 15.92 -17.50
CA GLY A 32 -7.50 17.10 -16.62
C GLY A 32 -6.76 16.83 -15.30
N SER A 33 -6.59 15.58 -14.94
CA SER A 33 -5.95 15.18 -13.66
C SER A 33 -4.42 15.18 -13.79
N TYR A 34 -3.74 15.88 -12.89
CA TYR A 34 -2.27 15.84 -12.83
C TYR A 34 -1.73 14.56 -12.20
N PHE A 35 -2.55 13.83 -11.47
CA PHE A 35 -2.16 12.56 -10.82
C PHE A 35 -1.88 11.43 -11.81
N ARG A 36 -2.43 11.47 -13.01
CA ARG A 36 -2.17 10.44 -14.00
C ARG A 36 -0.68 10.31 -14.36
N THR A 37 0.12 11.35 -14.11
CA THR A 37 1.58 11.31 -14.28
C THR A 37 2.28 10.37 -13.28
N ASP A 38 1.64 10.04 -12.16
CA ASP A 38 2.16 9.09 -11.16
C ASP A 38 1.99 7.63 -11.63
N LEU A 39 1.02 7.38 -12.50
CA LEU A 39 0.79 6.09 -13.13
C LEU A 39 1.55 5.92 -14.44
N ASN A 40 1.77 7.01 -15.16
CA ASN A 40 2.51 7.02 -16.42
C ASN A 40 3.05 8.42 -16.71
N PRO A 41 4.36 8.64 -16.64
CA PRO A 41 4.96 9.96 -16.84
C PRO A 41 4.75 10.54 -18.25
N ALA A 42 4.35 9.75 -19.24
CA ALA A 42 3.98 10.26 -20.58
C ALA A 42 2.61 10.93 -20.60
N LEU A 43 1.75 10.70 -19.60
CA LEU A 43 0.39 11.20 -19.55
C LEU A 43 0.32 12.60 -18.90
N ALA A 44 0.89 13.62 -19.55
CA ALA A 44 0.82 14.99 -19.05
C ALA A 44 -0.64 15.50 -18.95
N PRO A 45 -1.00 16.27 -17.92
CA PRO A 45 -2.30 16.92 -17.81
C PRO A 45 -2.45 18.03 -18.88
N THR A 46 -3.67 18.38 -19.20
CA THR A 46 -3.96 19.42 -20.22
C THR A 46 -3.53 20.84 -19.83
N ARG A 47 -3.31 21.09 -18.54
CA ARG A 47 -2.85 22.39 -18.00
C ARG A 47 -1.66 22.19 -17.08
N GLY A 48 -0.87 23.24 -16.89
CA GLY A 48 0.03 23.32 -15.75
C GLY A 48 -0.75 23.38 -14.45
N TYR A 49 -0.10 23.08 -13.33
CA TYR A 49 -0.72 23.06 -12.01
C TYR A 49 0.26 23.44 -10.90
N VAL A 50 -0.31 23.90 -9.78
CA VAL A 50 0.33 23.91 -8.46
C VAL A 50 -0.58 23.14 -7.52
N ALA A 51 -0.08 22.05 -6.96
CA ALA A 51 -0.78 21.26 -5.97
C ALA A 51 -0.78 21.99 -4.62
N LEU A 52 -1.89 21.95 -3.89
CA LEU A 52 -1.97 22.58 -2.59
C LEU A 52 -1.13 21.77 -1.58
N PRO A 53 -0.22 22.39 -0.81
CA PRO A 53 0.61 21.66 0.15
C PRO A 53 -0.24 20.82 1.11
N GLY A 54 0.08 19.51 1.21
CA GLY A 54 -0.65 18.56 2.06
C GLY A 54 -2.05 18.14 1.59
N LEU A 55 -2.72 18.97 0.76
CA LEU A 55 -4.04 18.68 0.20
C LEU A 55 -3.99 18.46 -1.33
N GLY A 56 -2.85 18.69 -1.95
CA GLY A 56 -2.67 18.56 -3.38
C GLY A 56 -2.74 17.15 -3.91
N GLY A 57 -2.57 16.17 -3.06
CA GLY A 57 -2.69 14.75 -3.39
C GLY A 57 -2.70 13.93 -2.12
N PHE A 58 -3.83 13.31 -1.87
CA PHE A 58 -4.02 12.35 -0.80
C PHE A 58 -4.61 11.08 -1.37
N GLY A 59 -4.04 9.95 -1.04
CA GLY A 59 -4.61 8.70 -1.46
C GLY A 59 -4.32 7.55 -0.47
N MET A 60 -5.27 6.65 -0.19
CA MET A 60 -5.18 5.47 0.67
C MET A 60 -5.58 4.22 -0.10
N ASN A 61 -4.74 3.20 -0.04
CA ASN A 61 -5.03 1.90 -0.64
C ASN A 61 -4.81 0.79 0.38
N ILE A 62 -5.85 0.06 0.69
CA ILE A 62 -5.81 -1.14 1.51
C ILE A 62 -6.26 -2.31 0.64
N ASN A 63 -5.40 -3.30 0.47
CA ASN A 63 -5.70 -4.53 -0.22
C ASN A 63 -5.48 -5.70 0.72
N ASN A 64 -6.45 -6.61 0.78
CA ASN A 64 -6.28 -7.87 1.47
C ASN A 64 -7.04 -9.00 0.77
N ASN A 65 -6.67 -10.25 1.04
CA ASN A 65 -7.29 -11.41 0.46
C ASN A 65 -8.10 -12.26 1.47
N PHE A 66 -8.15 -11.87 2.74
CA PHE A 66 -8.75 -12.67 3.80
C PHE A 66 -9.69 -11.91 4.74
N LEU A 67 -9.43 -10.62 5.06
CA LEU A 67 -10.27 -9.84 5.95
C LEU A 67 -11.53 -9.34 5.21
N SER A 68 -12.71 -9.69 5.71
CA SER A 68 -13.98 -9.12 5.29
C SER A 68 -15.05 -9.48 6.32
N VAL A 69 -16.13 -8.72 6.35
CA VAL A 69 -17.23 -8.95 7.31
C VAL A 69 -17.80 -10.35 7.13
N ASP A 70 -18.00 -10.81 5.89
CA ASP A 70 -18.56 -12.13 5.60
C ASP A 70 -17.62 -13.31 5.90
N ASN A 71 -16.34 -13.05 6.15
CA ASN A 71 -15.41 -14.08 6.59
C ASN A 71 -15.41 -14.25 8.12
N PHE A 72 -15.64 -13.15 8.87
CA PHE A 72 -15.47 -13.15 10.32
C PHE A 72 -16.77 -13.04 11.11
N PHE A 73 -17.90 -12.66 10.46
CA PHE A 73 -19.19 -12.54 11.13
C PHE A 73 -20.25 -13.39 10.43
N TYR A 74 -21.06 -14.07 11.23
CA TYR A 74 -22.06 -15.04 10.78
C TYR A 74 -23.38 -14.80 11.51
N LYS A 75 -24.51 -15.05 10.82
CA LYS A 75 -25.83 -15.07 11.45
C LYS A 75 -26.04 -16.41 12.18
N ASN A 76 -26.51 -16.33 13.42
CA ASN A 76 -26.96 -17.43 14.25
C ASN A 76 -28.34 -17.08 14.81
N GLY A 77 -29.41 -17.45 14.11
CA GLY A 77 -30.77 -16.93 14.38
C GLY A 77 -30.83 -15.43 14.14
N ASP A 78 -31.25 -14.68 15.14
CA ASP A 78 -31.35 -13.21 15.11
C ASP A 78 -30.05 -12.51 15.56
N GLU A 79 -29.08 -13.27 16.03
CA GLU A 79 -27.79 -12.74 16.52
C GLU A 79 -26.71 -12.79 15.43
N VAL A 80 -25.71 -11.90 15.58
CA VAL A 80 -24.48 -11.93 14.80
C VAL A 80 -23.35 -12.43 15.68
N VAL A 81 -22.72 -13.52 15.27
CA VAL A 81 -21.63 -14.17 16.02
C VAL A 81 -20.32 -14.09 15.23
N THR A 82 -19.20 -14.16 15.93
CA THR A 82 -17.88 -14.20 15.29
C THR A 82 -17.60 -15.57 14.65
N ALA A 83 -16.61 -15.62 13.75
CA ALA A 83 -16.12 -16.85 13.15
C ALA A 83 -15.63 -17.88 14.20
N LEU A 84 -15.21 -17.41 15.38
CA LEU A 84 -14.73 -18.27 16.45
C LEU A 84 -15.85 -18.91 17.29
N HIS A 85 -17.09 -18.42 17.17
CA HIS A 85 -18.24 -18.97 17.88
C HIS A 85 -18.49 -20.45 17.52
N GLU A 86 -18.92 -21.26 18.48
CA GLU A 86 -19.13 -22.71 18.31
C GLU A 86 -20.13 -23.09 17.20
N SER A 87 -21.17 -22.28 17.01
CA SER A 87 -22.19 -22.51 15.97
C SER A 87 -21.64 -22.38 14.54
N VAL A 88 -20.45 -21.83 14.35
CA VAL A 88 -19.77 -21.71 13.04
C VAL A 88 -18.81 -22.87 12.88
N SER A 89 -19.05 -23.78 11.92
CA SER A 89 -18.12 -24.90 11.67
C SER A 89 -16.76 -24.42 11.18
N ALA A 90 -15.69 -25.13 11.56
CA ALA A 90 -14.32 -24.83 11.13
C ALA A 90 -14.21 -24.82 9.59
N ASP A 91 -14.82 -25.78 8.90
CA ASP A 91 -14.79 -25.86 7.43
C ASP A 91 -15.44 -24.66 6.78
N LYS A 92 -16.55 -24.16 7.32
CA LYS A 92 -17.25 -22.98 6.81
C LYS A 92 -16.42 -21.72 6.93
N PHE A 93 -15.69 -21.55 8.03
CA PHE A 93 -14.79 -20.41 8.25
C PHE A 93 -13.50 -20.56 7.46
N LEU A 94 -12.75 -21.64 7.72
CA LEU A 94 -11.44 -21.84 7.13
C LEU A 94 -11.46 -22.06 5.62
N GLY A 95 -12.59 -22.60 5.08
CA GLY A 95 -12.78 -22.76 3.65
C GLY A 95 -12.80 -21.45 2.86
N LYS A 96 -13.12 -20.32 3.51
CA LYS A 96 -13.11 -18.98 2.91
C LYS A 96 -11.71 -18.31 2.94
N LEU A 97 -10.80 -18.80 3.77
CA LEU A 97 -9.49 -18.21 3.95
C LEU A 97 -8.45 -18.83 3.00
N PRO A 98 -7.57 -18.02 2.41
CA PRO A 98 -6.43 -18.52 1.64
C PRO A 98 -5.39 -19.15 2.56
N ASN A 99 -4.48 -19.97 2.01
CA ASN A 99 -3.40 -20.57 2.80
C ASN A 99 -2.44 -19.54 3.39
N THR A 100 -2.31 -18.39 2.74
CA THR A 100 -1.57 -17.24 3.25
C THR A 100 -2.46 -16.01 3.14
N GLY A 101 -2.85 -15.46 4.27
CA GLY A 101 -3.48 -14.15 4.37
C GLY A 101 -2.48 -13.08 3.99
N ARG A 102 -2.89 -12.09 3.21
CA ARG A 102 -2.05 -10.98 2.76
C ARG A 102 -2.81 -9.68 2.94
N LEU A 103 -2.17 -8.73 3.58
CA LEU A 103 -2.67 -7.38 3.77
C LEU A 103 -1.58 -6.41 3.29
N SER A 104 -1.97 -5.46 2.47
CA SER A 104 -1.14 -4.33 2.08
C SER A 104 -1.89 -3.04 2.39
N ALA A 105 -1.21 -2.09 3.02
CA ALA A 105 -1.71 -0.76 3.30
C ALA A 105 -0.69 0.26 2.82
N ASN A 106 -1.01 0.95 1.74
CA ASN A 106 -0.12 1.91 1.11
C ASN A 106 -0.68 3.32 1.27
N LEU A 107 0.19 4.25 1.58
CA LEU A 107 -0.13 5.62 1.92
C LEU A 107 0.76 6.61 1.10
N ASN A 108 0.18 7.73 0.48
CA ASN A 108 0.92 8.79 -0.24
C ASN A 108 0.30 10.17 -0.04
N THR A 109 1.10 11.14 0.30
CA THR A 109 0.69 12.55 0.41
C THR A 109 1.63 13.43 -0.40
N ASN A 110 1.05 14.26 -1.25
CA ASN A 110 1.80 15.27 -1.96
C ASN A 110 1.99 16.51 -1.08
N LEU A 111 3.23 16.78 -0.70
CA LEU A 111 3.60 17.97 0.06
C LEU A 111 3.80 19.19 -0.83
N LEU A 112 4.31 18.98 -2.03
CA LEU A 112 4.53 20.02 -3.02
C LEU A 112 4.44 19.40 -4.42
N GLY A 113 3.71 20.03 -5.31
CA GLY A 113 3.63 19.59 -6.69
C GLY A 113 3.44 20.77 -7.63
N VAL A 114 4.29 20.86 -8.64
CA VAL A 114 4.20 21.90 -9.67
C VAL A 114 4.43 21.26 -11.02
N GLY A 115 3.59 21.61 -12.01
CA GLY A 115 3.76 21.17 -13.39
C GLY A 115 3.45 22.28 -14.36
N PHE A 116 4.20 22.38 -15.45
CA PHE A 116 3.99 23.40 -16.47
C PHE A 116 4.41 22.94 -17.86
N HIS A 117 3.76 23.52 -18.86
CA HIS A 117 4.04 23.27 -20.26
C HIS A 117 4.99 24.32 -20.83
N THR A 118 6.02 23.86 -21.56
CA THR A 118 6.91 24.70 -22.34
C THR A 118 6.94 24.21 -23.80
N LYS A 119 6.32 24.95 -24.74
CA LYS A 119 6.20 24.53 -26.15
C LYS A 119 5.62 23.10 -26.27
N LYS A 120 6.46 22.11 -26.61
CA LYS A 120 6.10 20.68 -26.79
C LYS A 120 6.48 19.80 -25.59
N HIS A 121 6.91 20.39 -24.49
CA HIS A 121 7.39 19.68 -23.30
C HIS A 121 6.47 19.98 -22.13
N PHE A 122 6.34 19.00 -21.27
CA PHE A 122 5.75 19.14 -19.94
C PHE A 122 6.79 18.77 -18.90
N TRP A 123 6.92 19.61 -17.89
CA TRP A 123 7.79 19.41 -16.75
C TRP A 123 6.96 19.34 -15.47
N ASN A 124 7.31 18.45 -14.57
CA ASN A 124 6.73 18.43 -13.24
C ASN A 124 7.79 18.15 -12.18
N PHE A 125 7.58 18.74 -11.01
CA PHE A 125 8.44 18.66 -9.83
C PHE A 125 7.56 18.47 -8.63
N GLY A 126 8.05 17.75 -7.63
CA GLY A 126 7.30 17.63 -6.39
C GLY A 126 8.03 16.89 -5.30
N ILE A 127 7.37 16.91 -4.14
CA ILE A 127 7.77 16.20 -2.94
C ILE A 127 6.56 15.41 -2.45
N ASN A 128 6.74 14.12 -2.29
CA ASN A 128 5.74 13.19 -1.73
C ASN A 128 6.27 12.56 -0.45
N LEU A 129 5.38 12.26 0.48
CA LEU A 129 5.62 11.30 1.56
C LEU A 129 4.90 10.01 1.22
N ARG A 130 5.59 8.88 1.36
CA ARG A 130 5.05 7.56 1.01
C ARG A 130 5.33 6.55 2.11
N SER A 131 4.36 5.66 2.35
CA SER A 131 4.48 4.53 3.26
C SER A 131 3.86 3.30 2.63
N ASN A 132 4.62 2.22 2.55
CA ASN A 132 4.20 0.93 2.04
C ASN A 132 4.30 -0.10 3.16
N ASN A 133 3.19 -0.72 3.50
CA ASN A 133 3.11 -1.67 4.59
C ASN A 133 2.50 -2.98 4.08
N GLU A 134 3.13 -4.09 4.39
CA GLU A 134 2.73 -5.43 3.97
C GLU A 134 2.78 -6.38 5.16
N ILE A 135 1.74 -7.17 5.32
CA ILE A 135 1.64 -8.21 6.34
C ILE A 135 1.21 -9.49 5.66
N THR A 136 1.87 -10.59 5.98
CA THR A 136 1.42 -11.93 5.65
C THR A 136 1.10 -12.70 6.93
N LEU A 137 0.05 -13.52 6.87
CA LEU A 137 -0.40 -14.35 8.00
C LEU A 137 -0.63 -15.77 7.52
N SER A 138 -0.10 -16.77 8.27
CA SER A 138 -0.43 -18.17 8.01
C SER A 138 -1.91 -18.45 8.31
N LYS A 139 -2.58 -19.22 7.45
CA LYS A 139 -3.95 -19.73 7.71
C LYS A 139 -4.02 -20.52 9.00
N ASP A 140 -2.92 -21.18 9.39
CA ASP A 140 -2.87 -22.01 10.57
C ASP A 140 -3.03 -21.23 11.88
N ILE A 141 -2.80 -19.90 11.88
CA ILE A 141 -3.17 -19.03 13.01
C ILE A 141 -4.69 -19.12 13.27
N PHE A 142 -5.48 -18.94 12.22
CA PHE A 142 -6.94 -18.99 12.32
C PHE A 142 -7.46 -20.40 12.60
N LYS A 143 -6.77 -21.41 12.08
CA LYS A 143 -7.06 -22.82 12.35
C LYS A 143 -6.81 -23.14 13.81
N ALA A 144 -5.66 -22.77 14.38
CA ALA A 144 -5.36 -22.96 15.78
C ALA A 144 -6.40 -22.30 16.69
N LEU A 145 -6.74 -21.03 16.43
CA LEU A 145 -7.74 -20.27 17.19
C LEU A 145 -9.15 -20.83 17.08
N LYS A 146 -9.51 -21.41 15.92
CA LYS A 146 -10.88 -21.93 15.70
C LYS A 146 -11.09 -23.32 16.26
N THR A 147 -10.12 -24.21 16.08
CA THR A 147 -10.31 -25.61 16.42
C THR A 147 -9.82 -25.95 17.82
N LEU A 148 -8.79 -25.22 18.33
CA LEU A 148 -8.06 -25.55 19.57
C LEU A 148 -7.80 -27.07 19.68
N GLY A 149 -7.68 -27.73 18.51
CA GLY A 149 -7.58 -29.17 18.40
C GLY A 149 -6.13 -29.64 18.37
N ASN A 150 -5.91 -30.89 18.74
CA ASN A 150 -4.60 -31.51 18.66
C ASN A 150 -4.01 -31.39 17.27
N GLY A 151 -2.78 -30.91 17.15
CA GLY A 151 -2.09 -30.80 15.89
C GLY A 151 -0.91 -29.85 15.89
N TYR A 152 -0.15 -29.95 14.81
CA TYR A 152 0.93 -29.03 14.49
C TYR A 152 0.42 -27.92 13.55
N TYR A 153 0.73 -26.70 13.87
CA TYR A 153 0.34 -25.51 13.14
C TYR A 153 1.58 -24.77 12.65
N ASP A 154 1.76 -24.72 11.33
CA ASP A 154 2.87 -24.03 10.68
C ASP A 154 2.55 -22.53 10.54
N LEU A 155 3.28 -21.69 11.25
CA LEU A 155 3.10 -20.25 11.27
C LEU A 155 4.21 -19.49 10.52
N ASN A 156 5.14 -20.16 9.85
CA ASN A 156 6.30 -19.58 9.16
C ASN A 156 5.95 -18.56 8.07
N LYS A 157 4.71 -18.59 7.56
CA LYS A 157 4.24 -17.63 6.53
C LYS A 157 3.77 -16.31 7.12
N THR A 158 4.03 -16.06 8.39
CA THR A 158 3.72 -14.79 9.07
C THR A 158 4.92 -13.88 8.95
N SER A 159 4.76 -12.72 8.36
CA SER A 159 5.83 -11.73 8.31
C SER A 159 5.29 -10.31 8.07
N LEU A 160 6.14 -9.32 8.31
CA LEU A 160 5.83 -7.90 8.19
C LEU A 160 6.94 -7.20 7.39
N SER A 161 6.54 -6.27 6.54
CA SER A 161 7.44 -5.32 5.89
C SER A 161 6.78 -3.94 5.88
N SER A 162 7.49 -2.95 6.32
CA SER A 162 7.04 -1.54 6.34
C SER A 162 8.17 -0.66 5.85
N THR A 163 7.88 0.26 4.93
CA THR A 163 8.86 1.20 4.39
C THR A 163 8.21 2.57 4.21
N SER A 164 8.72 3.58 4.88
CA SER A 164 8.29 4.98 4.76
C SER A 164 9.45 5.84 4.28
N PHE A 165 9.17 6.72 3.32
CA PHE A 165 10.19 7.57 2.71
C PHE A 165 9.60 8.87 2.16
N ALA A 166 10.43 9.89 2.05
CA ALA A 166 10.16 11.08 1.27
C ALA A 166 10.73 10.89 -0.15
N GLU A 167 9.98 11.33 -1.14
CA GLU A 167 10.31 11.28 -2.56
C GLU A 167 10.39 12.70 -3.11
N ILE A 168 11.52 13.09 -3.67
CA ILE A 168 11.70 14.33 -4.41
C ILE A 168 11.86 13.96 -5.88
N TYR A 169 11.03 14.49 -6.75
CA TYR A 169 11.04 14.07 -8.14
C TYR A 169 11.10 15.21 -9.15
N VAL A 170 11.67 14.88 -10.30
CA VAL A 170 11.65 15.69 -11.52
C VAL A 170 11.15 14.80 -12.65
N GLY A 171 10.04 15.21 -13.28
CA GLY A 171 9.46 14.51 -14.41
C GLY A 171 9.45 15.37 -15.66
N HIS A 172 9.60 14.70 -16.79
CA HIS A 172 9.54 15.32 -18.11
C HIS A 172 8.80 14.42 -19.09
N SER A 173 7.90 15.00 -19.87
CA SER A 173 7.30 14.32 -21.00
C SER A 173 7.27 15.21 -22.24
N ARG A 174 7.32 14.55 -23.40
CA ARG A 174 7.28 15.24 -24.69
C ARG A 174 6.71 14.35 -25.79
N LYS A 175 6.14 15.00 -26.79
CA LYS A 175 5.86 14.38 -28.06
C LYS A 175 7.20 14.07 -28.78
N VAL A 176 7.44 12.80 -29.07
CA VAL A 176 8.70 12.32 -29.67
C VAL A 176 8.57 12.25 -31.20
N VAL A 177 7.49 11.62 -31.67
CA VAL A 177 7.27 11.37 -33.09
C VAL A 177 5.84 11.70 -33.46
N ASP A 178 5.68 12.31 -34.64
CA ASP A 178 4.40 12.60 -35.27
C ASP A 178 4.36 11.84 -36.61
N LEU A 179 3.60 10.75 -36.63
CA LEU A 179 3.45 9.88 -37.77
C LEU A 179 2.13 10.18 -38.49
N LYS A 180 2.01 9.83 -39.77
CA LYS A 180 0.76 10.02 -40.53
C LYS A 180 -0.44 9.28 -39.91
N PHE A 181 -0.19 8.18 -39.21
CA PHE A 181 -1.21 7.32 -38.60
C PHE A 181 -1.31 7.45 -37.07
N GLY A 182 -0.44 8.26 -36.47
CA GLY A 182 -0.45 8.41 -35.01
C GLY A 182 0.70 9.22 -34.45
N ARG A 183 0.67 9.42 -33.15
CA ARG A 183 1.60 10.26 -32.40
C ARG A 183 2.12 9.52 -31.17
N LEU A 184 3.43 9.53 -30.97
CA LEU A 184 4.10 8.96 -29.80
C LEU A 184 4.50 10.07 -28.83
N THR A 185 4.06 9.96 -27.59
CA THR A 185 4.52 10.74 -26.45
C THR A 185 5.32 9.82 -25.52
N ALA A 186 6.47 10.28 -25.06
CA ALA A 186 7.27 9.58 -24.05
C ALA A 186 7.49 10.47 -22.83
N GLY A 187 7.62 9.85 -21.69
CA GLY A 187 7.88 10.52 -20.42
C GLY A 187 8.82 9.72 -19.54
N ALA A 188 9.57 10.44 -18.72
CA ALA A 188 10.42 9.88 -17.69
C ALA A 188 10.34 10.73 -16.44
N ARG A 189 10.52 10.11 -15.26
CA ARG A 189 10.62 10.79 -13.97
C ARG A 189 11.77 10.19 -13.20
N VAL A 190 12.66 11.03 -12.70
CA VAL A 190 13.75 10.64 -11.81
C VAL A 190 13.37 11.05 -10.40
N LYS A 191 13.62 10.18 -9.45
CA LYS A 191 13.26 10.33 -8.05
C LYS A 191 14.49 10.19 -7.18
N PHE A 192 14.68 11.13 -6.27
CA PHE A 192 15.59 11.04 -5.15
C PHE A 192 14.78 10.68 -3.90
N LEU A 193 15.24 9.71 -3.14
CA LEU A 193 14.51 9.14 -2.01
C LEU A 193 15.29 9.37 -0.72
N VAL A 194 14.56 9.76 0.33
CA VAL A 194 15.06 9.85 1.69
C VAL A 194 14.28 8.86 2.54
N GLY A 195 14.93 7.78 2.97
CA GLY A 195 14.33 6.78 3.84
C GLY A 195 14.08 7.34 5.23
N LEU A 196 12.81 7.30 5.66
CA LEU A 196 12.39 7.79 6.98
C LEU A 196 12.34 6.64 7.98
N MET A 197 11.78 5.50 7.58
CA MET A 197 11.65 4.32 8.41
C MET A 197 11.54 3.06 7.55
N ASN A 198 12.19 1.99 7.98
CA ASN A 198 11.98 0.64 7.49
C ASN A 198 11.90 -0.31 8.68
N ALA A 199 10.95 -1.24 8.64
CA ALA A 199 10.84 -2.33 9.60
C ALA A 199 10.48 -3.61 8.85
N SER A 200 11.14 -4.71 9.18
CA SER A 200 10.85 -6.02 8.60
C SER A 200 11.12 -7.14 9.60
N THR A 201 10.36 -8.22 9.44
CA THR A 201 10.60 -9.46 10.18
C THR A 201 11.11 -10.53 9.22
N GLU A 202 12.05 -11.32 9.68
CA GLU A 202 12.54 -12.53 9.04
C GLU A 202 12.31 -13.69 10.01
N ILE A 203 11.33 -14.53 9.71
CA ILE A 203 10.95 -15.65 10.57
C ILE A 203 11.71 -16.87 10.10
N ASP A 204 12.58 -17.39 10.97
CA ASP A 204 13.35 -18.61 10.72
C ASP A 204 12.48 -19.83 11.05
N GLN A 205 11.78 -19.78 12.20
CA GLN A 205 10.86 -20.81 12.63
C GLN A 205 9.73 -20.24 13.50
N MET A 206 8.49 -20.59 13.17
CA MET A 206 7.33 -20.24 13.97
C MET A 206 6.27 -21.33 13.85
N TYR A 207 5.91 -21.94 14.96
CA TYR A 207 4.89 -22.98 15.02
C TYR A 207 4.18 -23.02 16.36
N ALA A 208 3.01 -23.65 16.38
CA ALA A 208 2.34 -24.07 17.59
C ALA A 208 2.00 -25.57 17.50
N ASN A 209 2.23 -26.30 18.58
CA ASN A 209 1.81 -27.67 18.72
C ASN A 209 0.82 -27.77 19.88
N ILE A 210 -0.40 -28.18 19.58
CA ILE A 210 -1.50 -28.28 20.55
C ILE A 210 -1.82 -29.77 20.72
N SER A 211 -1.83 -30.24 21.96
CA SER A 211 -2.29 -31.56 22.33
C SER A 211 -3.41 -31.47 23.37
N SER A 212 -4.02 -32.60 23.71
CA SER A 212 -5.01 -32.68 24.81
C SER A 212 -4.44 -32.32 26.18
N GLU A 213 -3.12 -32.39 26.32
CA GLU A 213 -2.42 -32.24 27.61
C GLU A 213 -1.61 -30.96 27.69
N SER A 214 -1.14 -30.44 26.54
CA SER A 214 -0.24 -29.31 26.52
C SER A 214 -0.39 -28.45 25.23
N VAL A 215 0.01 -27.20 25.35
CA VAL A 215 0.21 -26.26 24.21
C VAL A 215 1.65 -25.80 24.23
N THR A 216 2.38 -26.05 23.16
CA THR A 216 3.72 -25.50 22.95
C THR A 216 3.70 -24.57 21.75
N ALA A 217 4.32 -23.39 21.87
CA ALA A 217 4.52 -22.49 20.74
C ALA A 217 5.98 -22.04 20.73
N HIS A 218 6.52 -21.92 19.53
CA HIS A 218 7.90 -21.51 19.29
C HIS A 218 7.96 -20.42 18.24
N LEU A 219 8.78 -19.43 18.49
CA LEU A 219 9.13 -18.37 17.54
C LEU A 219 10.65 -18.17 17.58
N GLU A 220 11.28 -18.25 16.43
CA GLU A 220 12.66 -17.82 16.22
C GLU A 220 12.74 -17.00 14.94
N GLY A 221 13.45 -15.86 15.00
CA GLY A 221 13.57 -14.98 13.86
C GLY A 221 14.28 -13.68 14.20
N LYS A 222 14.27 -12.76 13.24
CA LYS A 222 14.92 -11.47 13.37
C LYS A 222 13.94 -10.33 13.07
N ILE A 223 14.10 -9.26 13.81
CA ILE A 223 13.43 -8.00 13.57
C ILE A 223 14.50 -7.01 13.14
N ARG A 224 14.35 -6.43 11.96
CA ARG A 224 15.19 -5.33 11.48
C ARG A 224 14.38 -4.05 11.49
N ALA A 225 14.97 -3.00 12.06
CA ALA A 225 14.41 -1.67 12.03
C ALA A 225 15.50 -0.65 11.65
N ASN A 226 15.15 0.31 10.85
CA ASN A 226 15.99 1.43 10.49
C ASN A 226 15.13 2.69 10.41
N GLY A 227 15.55 3.79 10.98
CA GLY A 227 14.73 4.98 10.95
C GLY A 227 15.38 6.18 11.63
N LEU A 228 14.93 7.36 11.23
CA LEU A 228 15.48 8.62 11.72
C LEU A 228 15.29 8.81 13.24
N ILE A 229 14.26 8.15 13.80
CA ILE A 229 13.92 8.23 15.23
C ILE A 229 14.70 7.26 16.10
N PHE A 230 15.62 6.44 15.54
CA PHE A 230 16.38 5.47 16.31
C PHE A 230 17.76 6.00 16.69
N ASP A 231 18.14 5.77 17.96
CA ASP A 231 19.49 5.97 18.50
C ASP A 231 20.17 4.62 18.77
N PRO A 232 20.93 4.09 17.81
CA PRO A 232 21.62 2.82 18.00
C PRO A 232 22.69 2.85 19.09
N SER A 233 23.12 4.04 19.55
CA SER A 233 24.08 4.16 20.68
C SER A 233 23.48 3.67 22.00
N LYS A 234 22.17 3.67 22.11
CA LYS A 234 21.41 3.15 23.25
C LYS A 234 21.13 1.65 23.17
N VAL A 235 21.45 1.01 22.04
CA VAL A 235 21.29 -0.43 21.86
C VAL A 235 22.38 -1.16 22.67
N ILE A 236 21.95 -1.97 23.66
CA ILE A 236 22.84 -2.80 24.44
C ILE A 236 22.66 -4.25 23.98
N ALA A 237 23.69 -4.83 23.36
CA ALA A 237 23.65 -6.21 22.87
C ALA A 237 23.31 -7.19 23.99
N GLY A 238 22.41 -8.14 23.72
CA GLY A 238 21.93 -9.14 24.67
C GLY A 238 20.94 -8.61 25.71
N LYS A 239 20.49 -7.34 25.60
CA LYS A 239 19.43 -6.80 26.44
C LYS A 239 18.14 -6.59 25.61
N GLU A 240 17.04 -6.54 26.33
CA GLU A 240 15.75 -6.22 25.75
C GLU A 240 15.69 -4.80 25.21
N PHE A 241 14.77 -4.59 24.25
CA PHE A 241 14.49 -3.26 23.69
C PHE A 241 14.00 -2.32 24.80
N SER A 242 14.69 -1.16 24.91
CA SER A 242 14.31 -0.06 25.80
C SER A 242 13.71 1.08 25.01
N ASP A 243 12.77 1.82 25.61
CA ASP A 243 12.15 3.01 25.01
C ASP A 243 13.20 4.11 24.76
N ASP A 244 14.36 4.10 25.46
CA ASP A 244 15.47 5.02 25.29
C ASP A 244 16.12 4.96 23.90
N VAL A 245 15.87 3.89 23.14
CA VAL A 245 16.36 3.71 21.75
C VAL A 245 15.57 4.60 20.77
N ILE A 246 14.40 5.09 21.18
CA ILE A 246 13.60 6.02 20.38
C ILE A 246 13.89 7.44 20.89
N THR A 247 14.25 8.33 19.96
CA THR A 247 14.49 9.75 20.26
C THR A 247 13.35 10.62 19.75
N ASP A 248 13.02 11.65 20.50
CA ASP A 248 12.15 12.77 20.12
C ASP A 248 12.96 14.07 19.86
N ASP A 249 14.28 14.01 20.00
CA ASP A 249 15.17 15.12 19.71
C ASP A 249 15.25 15.40 18.20
N ILE A 250 14.70 16.55 17.80
CA ILE A 250 14.64 17.01 16.40
C ILE A 250 16.03 17.16 15.79
N GLU A 251 17.02 17.65 16.54
CA GLU A 251 18.39 17.83 16.06
C GLU A 251 19.01 16.46 15.76
N MET A 252 18.81 15.47 16.62
CA MET A 252 19.25 14.11 16.41
C MET A 252 18.56 13.47 15.22
N ILE A 253 17.24 13.63 15.08
CA ILE A 253 16.46 13.13 13.93
C ILE A 253 17.00 13.70 12.61
N LEU A 254 17.28 15.00 12.55
CA LEU A 254 17.87 15.65 11.37
C LEU A 254 19.28 15.14 11.08
N ASN A 255 20.11 14.93 12.11
CA ASN A 255 21.45 14.38 11.98
C ASN A 255 21.45 12.91 11.56
N ASN A 256 20.36 12.19 11.78
CA ASN A 256 20.16 10.79 11.36
C ASN A 256 19.83 10.64 9.87
N VAL A 257 19.56 11.73 9.13
CA VAL A 257 19.29 11.67 7.69
C VAL A 257 20.49 11.10 6.94
N SER A 258 20.46 9.80 6.70
CA SER A 258 21.55 9.05 6.06
C SER A 258 21.06 7.91 5.15
N ASN A 259 19.75 7.73 5.08
CA ASN A 259 19.11 6.70 4.28
C ASN A 259 18.69 7.30 2.92
N PHE A 260 19.37 6.96 1.86
CA PHE A 260 19.11 7.53 0.54
C PHE A 260 18.84 6.48 -0.50
N GLY A 261 18.07 6.85 -1.50
CA GLY A 261 17.74 6.00 -2.62
C GLY A 261 17.46 6.77 -3.90
N ALA A 262 17.22 6.02 -4.95
CA ALA A 262 16.84 6.56 -6.24
C ALA A 262 15.85 5.64 -6.93
N ALA A 263 14.97 6.23 -7.74
CA ALA A 263 14.06 5.49 -8.59
C ALA A 263 13.83 6.21 -9.92
N ILE A 264 13.32 5.47 -10.89
CA ILE A 264 12.95 6.00 -12.19
C ILE A 264 11.56 5.47 -12.58
N ASP A 265 10.76 6.37 -13.20
CA ASP A 265 9.55 6.00 -13.92
C ASP A 265 9.78 6.25 -15.40
N LEU A 266 9.31 5.33 -16.23
CA LEU A 266 9.36 5.42 -17.68
C LEU A 266 7.96 5.16 -18.24
N GLY A 267 7.55 5.93 -19.26
CA GLY A 267 6.25 5.77 -19.85
C GLY A 267 6.20 6.20 -21.30
N ALA A 268 5.22 5.64 -22.00
CA ALA A 268 4.91 5.98 -23.36
C ALA A 268 3.38 5.96 -23.60
N GLU A 269 2.90 6.81 -24.51
CA GLU A 269 1.53 6.78 -25.02
C GLU A 269 1.60 6.90 -26.55
N MET A 270 0.90 6.03 -27.23
CA MET A 270 0.69 6.07 -28.69
C MET A 270 -0.77 6.41 -28.98
N SER A 271 -0.99 7.53 -29.63
CA SER A 271 -2.29 7.99 -30.11
C SER A 271 -2.45 7.59 -31.57
N LEU A 272 -3.52 6.90 -31.91
CA LEU A 272 -3.80 6.29 -33.21
C LEU A 272 -5.21 6.69 -33.70
N LEU A 273 -5.50 6.42 -34.97
CA LEU A 273 -6.84 6.62 -35.58
C LEU A 273 -7.39 8.06 -35.36
N ASN A 274 -6.56 9.05 -35.58
CA ASN A 274 -6.90 10.45 -35.32
C ASN A 274 -7.32 10.69 -33.86
N ASP A 275 -6.50 10.23 -32.93
CA ASP A 275 -6.67 10.31 -31.47
C ASP A 275 -7.84 9.49 -30.88
N ARG A 276 -8.52 8.68 -31.71
CA ARG A 276 -9.61 7.82 -31.21
C ARG A 276 -9.12 6.65 -30.39
N LEU A 277 -7.99 6.06 -30.74
CA LEU A 277 -7.39 4.96 -29.99
C LEU A 277 -6.08 5.43 -29.34
N ARG A 278 -5.97 5.28 -28.03
CA ARG A 278 -4.74 5.53 -27.28
C ARG A 278 -4.31 4.26 -26.60
N VAL A 279 -3.07 3.88 -26.80
CA VAL A 279 -2.42 2.75 -26.09
C VAL A 279 -1.21 3.28 -25.34
N SER A 280 -0.99 2.78 -24.15
CA SER A 280 0.08 3.30 -23.30
C SER A 280 0.70 2.19 -22.44
N ALA A 281 1.96 2.37 -22.10
CA ALA A 281 2.69 1.51 -21.21
C ALA A 281 3.59 2.34 -20.29
N ALA A 282 3.71 1.93 -19.04
CA ALA A 282 4.63 2.55 -18.11
C ALA A 282 5.14 1.55 -17.08
N VAL A 283 6.37 1.76 -16.62
CA VAL A 283 6.95 1.17 -15.43
C VAL A 283 7.23 2.31 -14.47
N THR A 284 6.75 2.20 -13.22
CA THR A 284 6.94 3.21 -12.18
C THR A 284 7.64 2.63 -10.98
N ASP A 285 8.34 3.48 -10.23
CA ASP A 285 9.04 3.12 -8.98
C ASP A 285 10.12 2.05 -9.15
N LEU A 286 10.78 1.98 -10.31
CA LEU A 286 11.93 1.10 -10.49
C LEU A 286 13.13 1.67 -9.74
N GLY A 287 13.36 1.21 -8.51
CA GLY A 287 14.38 1.78 -7.65
C GLY A 287 14.59 1.05 -6.33
N PHE A 288 15.40 1.67 -5.47
CA PHE A 288 15.78 1.13 -4.18
C PHE A 288 16.08 2.25 -3.17
N ILE A 289 16.06 1.89 -1.88
CA ILE A 289 16.56 2.71 -0.78
C ILE A 289 17.70 1.93 -0.11
N LYS A 290 18.84 2.59 0.08
CA LYS A 290 19.96 2.10 0.86
C LYS A 290 19.82 2.61 2.29
N TRP A 291 19.72 1.70 3.24
CA TRP A 291 19.60 1.95 4.65
C TRP A 291 20.98 1.99 5.30
N SER A 292 21.27 3.07 5.97
CA SER A 292 22.55 3.32 6.61
C SER A 292 22.72 2.48 7.89
N PRO A 293 23.92 2.00 8.21
CA PRO A 293 24.17 1.38 9.52
C PRO A 293 24.01 2.35 10.68
N LYS A 294 24.04 3.67 10.43
CA LYS A 294 23.96 4.73 11.44
C LYS A 294 22.66 4.69 12.26
N THR A 295 21.57 4.23 11.67
CA THR A 295 20.23 4.18 12.29
C THR A 295 19.63 2.77 12.25
N HIS A 296 20.45 1.76 12.01
CA HIS A 296 20.04 0.36 11.90
C HIS A 296 20.03 -0.32 13.26
N ILE A 297 18.93 -0.95 13.60
CA ILE A 297 18.74 -1.80 14.78
C ILE A 297 18.33 -3.19 14.32
N GLU A 298 18.96 -4.21 14.86
CA GLU A 298 18.59 -5.60 14.64
C GLU A 298 18.33 -6.26 16.00
N ALA A 299 17.31 -7.06 16.09
CA ALA A 299 17.01 -7.83 17.27
C ALA A 299 16.69 -9.29 16.91
N ASP A 300 17.30 -10.23 17.61
CA ASP A 300 16.91 -11.64 17.58
C ASP A 300 15.66 -11.80 18.45
N ALA A 301 14.61 -12.32 17.85
CA ALA A 301 13.34 -12.60 18.51
C ALA A 301 13.25 -14.11 18.76
N ARG A 302 13.17 -14.48 20.02
CA ARG A 302 12.89 -15.86 20.43
C ARG A 302 11.77 -15.87 21.45
N ALA A 303 10.81 -16.74 21.25
CA ALA A 303 9.75 -16.96 22.19
C ALA A 303 9.45 -18.47 22.25
N ASP A 304 9.53 -19.02 23.43
CA ASP A 304 9.10 -20.37 23.76
C ASP A 304 7.94 -20.23 24.75
N PHE A 305 6.83 -20.85 24.46
CA PHE A 305 5.66 -20.91 25.33
C PHE A 305 5.25 -22.34 25.54
N TYR A 306 5.02 -22.67 26.79
CA TYR A 306 4.56 -23.99 27.22
C TYR A 306 3.38 -23.80 28.19
N PHE A 307 2.31 -24.54 27.98
CA PHE A 307 1.15 -24.60 28.86
C PHE A 307 0.73 -26.06 29.03
N ASN A 308 0.69 -26.54 30.27
CA ASN A 308 0.39 -27.95 30.65
C ASN A 308 -0.94 -28.06 31.42
N GLY A 309 -1.84 -27.09 31.28
CA GLY A 309 -3.13 -27.11 31.95
C GLY A 309 -3.18 -26.27 33.22
N VAL A 310 -4.24 -26.45 33.99
CA VAL A 310 -4.46 -25.77 35.27
C VAL A 310 -4.49 -26.81 36.36
N ASN A 311 -3.71 -26.63 37.41
CA ASN A 311 -3.79 -27.43 38.58
C ASN A 311 -5.06 -27.05 39.37
N LEU A 312 -6.04 -27.96 39.41
CA LEU A 312 -7.34 -27.70 40.06
C LEU A 312 -7.22 -27.64 41.60
N ASP A 313 -6.16 -28.16 42.18
CA ASP A 313 -5.95 -28.12 43.63
C ASP A 313 -5.35 -26.80 44.11
N THR A 314 -4.56 -26.13 43.24
CA THR A 314 -3.90 -24.85 43.56
C THR A 314 -4.55 -23.68 42.84
N GLU A 315 -5.46 -23.93 41.89
CA GLU A 315 -6.00 -22.92 40.94
C GLU A 315 -4.94 -22.17 40.13
N GLU A 316 -3.70 -22.69 40.09
CA GLU A 316 -2.60 -22.11 39.34
C GLU A 316 -2.48 -22.74 37.96
N ALA A 317 -2.27 -21.90 36.93
CA ALA A 317 -1.95 -22.39 35.60
C ALA A 317 -0.50 -22.89 35.57
N ASP A 318 -0.30 -24.13 35.16
CA ASP A 318 1.03 -24.65 34.87
C ASP A 318 1.47 -24.16 33.48
N SER A 319 1.94 -22.95 33.45
CA SER A 319 2.42 -22.30 32.23
C SER A 319 3.81 -21.73 32.46
N ASP A 320 4.72 -22.05 31.56
CA ASP A 320 6.04 -21.44 31.46
C ASP A 320 6.13 -20.76 30.08
N GLY A 321 6.56 -19.53 30.06
CA GLY A 321 6.70 -18.78 28.82
C GLY A 321 7.87 -17.81 28.92
N ASP A 322 8.90 -18.08 28.15
CA ASP A 322 10.01 -17.15 27.94
C ASP A 322 9.89 -16.52 26.57
N ALA A 323 9.72 -15.21 26.54
CA ALA A 323 9.67 -14.45 25.32
C ALA A 323 10.77 -13.39 25.37
N ASN A 324 11.87 -13.65 24.72
CA ASN A 324 13.02 -12.78 24.65
C ASN A 324 13.15 -12.16 23.27
N VAL A 325 13.10 -10.82 23.23
CA VAL A 325 13.51 -10.04 22.06
C VAL A 325 14.79 -9.34 22.44
N LEU A 326 15.90 -9.96 22.12
CA LEU A 326 17.23 -9.49 22.50
C LEU A 326 17.82 -8.68 21.34
N MET A 327 18.23 -7.45 21.63
CA MET A 327 18.94 -6.65 20.66
C MET A 327 20.30 -7.27 20.35
N THR A 328 20.60 -7.38 19.07
CA THR A 328 21.93 -7.71 18.59
C THR A 328 22.70 -6.45 18.30
N LYS A 329 24.01 -6.47 18.54
CA LYS A 329 24.87 -5.36 18.17
C LYS A 329 24.78 -5.17 16.67
N VAL A 330 24.36 -3.96 16.27
CA VAL A 330 24.28 -3.60 14.85
C VAL A 330 25.64 -3.85 14.19
N LYS A 331 25.66 -4.65 13.15
CA LYS A 331 26.85 -4.80 12.30
C LYS A 331 26.99 -3.50 11.53
N ASP A 332 28.23 -3.06 11.31
CA ASP A 332 28.57 -1.82 10.57
C ASP A 332 28.16 -1.87 9.07
N ALA A 333 27.23 -2.74 8.72
CA ALA A 333 26.74 -2.94 7.37
C ALA A 333 25.32 -2.42 7.23
N GLY A 334 25.13 -1.46 6.32
CA GLY A 334 23.81 -1.09 5.84
C GLY A 334 23.23 -2.18 4.92
N TYR A 335 21.95 -2.06 4.60
CA TYR A 335 21.27 -2.93 3.64
C TYR A 335 20.50 -2.10 2.61
N ALA A 336 19.93 -2.75 1.61
CA ALA A 336 19.10 -2.09 0.62
C ALA A 336 17.76 -2.82 0.48
N THR A 337 16.69 -2.04 0.31
CA THR A 337 15.37 -2.55 -0.06
C THR A 337 14.97 -2.00 -1.41
N ARG A 338 14.37 -2.83 -2.27
CA ARG A 338 13.75 -2.35 -3.51
C ARG A 338 12.46 -1.59 -3.20
N LEU A 339 12.01 -0.73 -4.08
CA LEU A 339 10.67 -0.16 -4.02
C LEU A 339 9.63 -1.17 -4.53
N ASN A 340 8.37 -0.91 -4.20
CA ASN A 340 7.25 -1.55 -4.87
C ASN A 340 7.12 -0.92 -6.25
N CYS A 341 7.55 -1.62 -7.30
CA CYS A 341 7.46 -1.13 -8.66
C CYS A 341 6.15 -1.59 -9.32
N ALA A 342 5.64 -0.80 -10.27
CA ALA A 342 4.41 -1.13 -10.96
C ALA A 342 4.56 -1.08 -12.48
N LEU A 343 3.84 -1.99 -13.15
CA LEU A 343 3.65 -2.02 -14.60
C LEU A 343 2.21 -1.63 -14.91
N ASN A 344 2.03 -0.59 -15.73
CA ASN A 344 0.74 -0.10 -16.22
C ASN A 344 0.67 -0.26 -17.73
N LEU A 345 -0.36 -0.95 -18.22
CA LEU A 345 -0.67 -1.10 -19.63
C LEU A 345 -2.10 -0.60 -19.86
N GLY A 346 -2.26 0.46 -20.65
CA GLY A 346 -3.54 1.13 -20.86
C GLY A 346 -3.95 1.15 -22.34
N ALA A 347 -5.26 1.01 -22.57
CA ALA A 347 -5.86 1.26 -23.88
C ALA A 347 -7.17 2.02 -23.67
N GLU A 348 -7.42 3.08 -24.46
CA GLU A 348 -8.67 3.84 -24.45
C GLU A 348 -9.16 4.06 -25.87
N TYR A 349 -10.44 3.78 -26.12
CA TYR A 349 -11.11 4.10 -27.37
C TYR A 349 -12.14 5.19 -27.16
N ASN A 350 -11.96 6.32 -27.86
CA ASN A 350 -12.75 7.53 -27.71
C ASN A 350 -13.80 7.66 -28.85
N VAL A 351 -15.01 8.05 -28.45
CA VAL A 351 -16.12 8.31 -29.33
C VAL A 351 -16.74 9.67 -29.08
N LEU A 352 -17.61 10.14 -29.97
CA LEU A 352 -18.34 11.41 -29.86
C LEU A 352 -17.42 12.61 -29.63
N GLY A 353 -16.28 12.68 -30.34
CA GLY A 353 -15.34 13.81 -30.25
C GLY A 353 -14.65 13.85 -28.85
N ASP A 354 -14.17 12.73 -28.36
CA ASP A 354 -13.52 12.54 -27.05
C ASP A 354 -14.43 12.73 -25.82
N ARG A 355 -15.75 12.85 -25.99
CA ARG A 355 -16.69 13.03 -24.86
C ARG A 355 -16.92 11.75 -24.08
N ILE A 356 -16.81 10.61 -24.73
CA ILE A 356 -16.93 9.29 -24.09
C ILE A 356 -15.72 8.46 -24.50
N GLY A 357 -15.03 7.90 -23.50
CA GLY A 357 -13.92 6.95 -23.66
C GLY A 357 -14.22 5.61 -23.02
N PHE A 358 -13.88 4.52 -23.68
CA PHE A 358 -13.89 3.18 -23.13
C PHE A 358 -12.45 2.77 -22.86
N GLY A 359 -12.11 2.64 -21.58
CA GLY A 359 -10.75 2.37 -21.11
C GLY A 359 -10.58 0.94 -20.62
N LEU A 360 -9.40 0.38 -20.84
CA LEU A 360 -8.92 -0.87 -20.26
C LEU A 360 -7.53 -0.62 -19.70
N LEU A 361 -7.32 -0.88 -18.41
CA LEU A 361 -6.05 -0.73 -17.71
C LEU A 361 -5.67 -2.03 -17.02
N SER A 362 -4.54 -2.59 -17.39
CA SER A 362 -3.86 -3.65 -16.62
C SER A 362 -2.82 -2.98 -15.72
N HIS A 363 -2.91 -3.23 -14.43
CA HIS A 363 -1.98 -2.74 -13.42
C HIS A 363 -1.42 -3.93 -12.65
N THR A 364 -0.09 -4.03 -12.57
CA THR A 364 0.60 -5.04 -11.77
C THR A 364 1.62 -4.36 -10.89
N GLU A 365 1.47 -4.51 -9.57
CA GLU A 365 2.39 -3.99 -8.54
C GLU A 365 3.20 -5.13 -7.96
N PHE A 366 4.53 -5.01 -8.02
CA PHE A 366 5.51 -5.95 -7.47
C PHE A 366 5.98 -5.47 -6.11
N CYS A 367 5.23 -5.82 -5.08
CA CYS A 367 5.52 -5.47 -3.68
C CYS A 367 6.65 -6.32 -3.09
N GLN A 368 7.09 -6.01 -1.85
CA GLN A 368 8.18 -6.74 -1.20
C GLN A 368 7.86 -8.23 -1.01
N MET A 369 6.66 -8.52 -0.51
CA MET A 369 6.23 -9.85 -0.10
C MET A 369 5.21 -10.49 -1.05
N MET A 370 4.63 -9.72 -1.98
CA MET A 370 3.53 -10.19 -2.82
C MET A 370 3.51 -9.45 -4.17
N THR A 371 2.71 -9.97 -5.09
CA THR A 371 2.42 -9.30 -6.37
C THR A 371 0.91 -9.15 -6.49
N PHE A 372 0.44 -7.96 -6.81
CA PHE A 372 -0.95 -7.67 -7.13
C PHE A 372 -1.11 -7.40 -8.61
N SER A 373 -2.09 -8.05 -9.22
CA SER A 373 -2.46 -7.77 -10.62
C SER A 373 -3.95 -7.47 -10.70
N GLU A 374 -4.28 -6.48 -11.48
CA GLU A 374 -5.64 -5.98 -11.65
C GLU A 374 -5.92 -5.65 -13.11
N LEU A 375 -7.17 -5.85 -13.51
CA LEU A 375 -7.67 -5.46 -14.81
C LEU A 375 -8.90 -4.58 -14.62
N THR A 376 -8.80 -3.31 -14.99
CA THR A 376 -9.86 -2.30 -14.84
C THR A 376 -10.42 -1.95 -16.19
N ALA A 377 -11.73 -2.15 -16.36
CA ALA A 377 -12.49 -1.59 -17.46
C ALA A 377 -13.19 -0.31 -16.99
N SER A 378 -13.21 0.74 -17.81
CA SER A 378 -13.78 2.04 -17.44
C SER A 378 -14.58 2.66 -18.56
N VAL A 379 -15.59 3.46 -18.16
CA VAL A 379 -16.29 4.39 -19.06
C VAL A 379 -16.00 5.81 -18.56
N ASN A 380 -15.36 6.59 -19.40
CA ASN A 380 -14.87 7.92 -19.08
C ASN A 380 -15.74 8.98 -19.78
N PHE A 381 -16.34 9.88 -19.00
CA PHE A 381 -17.22 10.93 -19.46
C PHE A 381 -16.53 12.29 -19.38
N ARG A 382 -16.53 13.04 -20.47
CA ARG A 382 -15.94 14.37 -20.59
C ARG A 382 -16.96 15.32 -21.23
N PRO A 383 -18.09 15.62 -20.52
CA PRO A 383 -19.18 16.43 -21.12
C PRO A 383 -18.75 17.84 -21.47
N LEU A 384 -17.82 18.39 -20.68
CA LEU A 384 -17.26 19.73 -20.84
C LEU A 384 -15.73 19.67 -20.63
N ASN A 385 -15.03 20.67 -21.13
CA ASN A 385 -13.56 20.75 -21.09
C ASN A 385 -12.99 20.99 -19.68
N TRP A 386 -13.83 21.12 -18.67
CA TRP A 386 -13.44 21.38 -17.28
C TRP A 386 -14.02 20.38 -16.28
N ILE A 387 -14.73 19.37 -16.73
CA ILE A 387 -15.25 18.30 -15.90
C ILE A 387 -15.08 16.95 -16.59
N SER A 388 -14.59 15.98 -15.87
CA SER A 388 -14.53 14.59 -16.30
C SER A 388 -14.92 13.67 -15.15
N ALA A 389 -15.59 12.59 -15.47
CA ALA A 389 -15.97 11.55 -14.56
C ALA A 389 -15.62 10.17 -15.14
N SER A 390 -15.32 9.20 -14.30
CA SER A 390 -15.04 7.84 -14.70
C SER A 390 -15.84 6.88 -13.82
N LEU A 391 -16.44 5.89 -14.44
CA LEU A 391 -17.00 4.71 -13.78
C LEU A 391 -16.16 3.52 -14.22
N SER A 392 -15.75 2.70 -13.27
CA SER A 392 -14.88 1.57 -13.54
C SER A 392 -15.36 0.29 -12.86
N HIS A 393 -14.95 -0.84 -13.43
CA HIS A 393 -15.08 -2.17 -12.83
C HIS A 393 -13.72 -2.85 -12.90
N THR A 394 -13.19 -3.24 -11.74
CA THR A 394 -11.85 -3.82 -11.60
C THR A 394 -11.96 -5.27 -11.17
N LEU A 395 -11.30 -6.15 -11.91
CA LEU A 395 -11.07 -7.53 -11.55
C LEU A 395 -9.73 -7.62 -10.80
N LEU A 396 -9.79 -8.10 -9.57
CA LEU A 396 -8.62 -8.27 -8.71
C LEU A 396 -8.16 -9.72 -8.78
N SER A 397 -6.84 -9.97 -8.79
CA SER A 397 -6.28 -11.33 -8.82
C SER A 397 -6.75 -12.22 -7.65
N HIS A 398 -7.18 -11.62 -6.55
CA HIS A 398 -7.64 -12.29 -5.33
C HIS A 398 -9.16 -12.17 -5.06
N ASN A 399 -9.90 -11.47 -5.92
CA ASN A 399 -11.36 -11.28 -5.77
C ASN A 399 -12.09 -11.53 -7.10
N LYS A 400 -12.69 -12.69 -7.22
CA LYS A 400 -13.41 -13.12 -8.45
C LYS A 400 -14.64 -12.27 -8.79
N LEU A 401 -15.22 -11.55 -7.83
CA LEU A 401 -16.44 -10.76 -8.05
C LEU A 401 -16.17 -9.38 -8.64
N GLY A 402 -14.90 -8.95 -8.60
CA GLY A 402 -14.53 -7.59 -9.00
C GLY A 402 -15.09 -6.52 -8.06
N VAL A 403 -14.73 -5.29 -8.32
CA VAL A 403 -15.13 -4.10 -7.55
C VAL A 403 -15.44 -2.94 -8.49
N PHE A 404 -16.35 -2.05 -8.07
CA PHE A 404 -16.66 -0.84 -8.81
C PHE A 404 -15.84 0.34 -8.31
N GLY A 405 -15.54 1.27 -9.21
CA GLY A 405 -14.86 2.51 -8.91
C GLY A 405 -15.55 3.71 -9.53
N PHE A 406 -15.30 4.86 -8.93
CA PHE A 406 -15.77 6.15 -9.41
C PHE A 406 -14.68 7.19 -9.24
N ALA A 407 -14.52 8.07 -10.21
CA ALA A 407 -13.67 9.24 -10.12
C ALA A 407 -14.34 10.47 -10.72
N LEU A 408 -14.08 11.62 -10.13
CA LEU A 408 -14.54 12.93 -10.57
C LEU A 408 -13.36 13.91 -10.56
N ASN A 409 -13.16 14.61 -11.65
CA ASN A 409 -12.22 15.73 -11.74
C ASN A 409 -12.92 16.98 -12.24
N ILE A 410 -12.90 18.02 -11.45
CA ILE A 410 -13.44 19.36 -11.74
C ILE A 410 -12.26 20.30 -11.86
N HIS A 411 -11.97 20.77 -13.10
CA HIS A 411 -10.77 21.54 -13.40
C HIS A 411 -11.04 22.78 -14.27
N PRO A 412 -11.91 23.70 -13.82
CA PRO A 412 -12.12 24.97 -14.52
C PRO A 412 -10.84 25.83 -14.51
N THR A 413 -10.92 27.05 -15.04
CA THR A 413 -9.81 28.00 -14.95
C THR A 413 -9.56 28.34 -13.48
N GLY A 414 -8.33 28.16 -13.01
CA GLY A 414 -7.89 28.54 -11.66
C GLY A 414 -7.89 27.42 -10.64
N VAL A 415 -8.76 26.40 -10.71
CA VAL A 415 -8.80 25.34 -9.72
C VAL A 415 -8.85 23.95 -10.35
N ASN A 416 -8.33 22.95 -9.66
CA ASN A 416 -8.40 21.54 -10.02
C ASN A 416 -8.74 20.75 -8.76
N ILE A 417 -9.92 20.15 -8.72
CA ILE A 417 -10.39 19.30 -7.63
C ILE A 417 -10.56 17.91 -8.18
N TYR A 418 -9.98 16.96 -7.51
CA TYR A 418 -10.04 15.56 -7.86
C TYR A 418 -10.49 14.72 -6.67
N LEU A 419 -11.42 13.79 -6.89
CA LEU A 419 -11.94 12.86 -5.92
C LEU A 419 -12.22 11.53 -6.60
N GLY A 420 -11.88 10.42 -5.95
CA GLY A 420 -12.22 9.10 -6.45
C GLY A 420 -12.05 7.99 -5.42
N ALA A 421 -12.66 6.86 -5.75
CA ALA A 421 -12.52 5.59 -5.06
C ALA A 421 -12.59 4.46 -6.10
N ASP A 422 -11.58 3.60 -6.11
CA ASP A 422 -11.52 2.50 -7.08
C ASP A 422 -12.18 1.21 -6.57
N TYR A 423 -12.46 1.11 -5.27
CA TYR A 423 -13.07 -0.07 -4.66
C TYR A 423 -14.29 0.32 -3.83
N ILE A 424 -15.43 0.44 -4.51
CA ILE A 424 -16.70 0.74 -3.86
C ILE A 424 -17.41 -0.58 -3.54
N PRO A 425 -17.79 -0.84 -2.29
CA PRO A 425 -18.48 -2.06 -1.92
C PRO A 425 -19.89 -2.06 -2.51
N THR A 426 -20.25 -3.15 -3.20
CA THR A 426 -21.58 -3.31 -3.82
C THR A 426 -22.59 -4.01 -2.93
N LYS A 427 -22.12 -4.70 -1.89
CA LYS A 427 -22.98 -5.40 -0.92
C LYS A 427 -22.81 -4.79 0.46
N MET A 428 -23.91 -4.30 1.01
CA MET A 428 -24.00 -3.74 2.35
C MET A 428 -24.91 -4.62 3.19
N VAL A 429 -24.59 -4.79 4.46
CA VAL A 429 -25.45 -5.43 5.48
C VAL A 429 -25.79 -4.39 6.52
N LYS A 430 -27.08 -4.29 6.84
CA LYS A 430 -27.54 -3.48 7.97
C LYS A 430 -27.26 -4.22 9.27
N TYR A 431 -26.53 -3.58 10.16
CA TYR A 431 -26.30 -4.02 11.52
C TYR A 431 -26.69 -2.85 12.45
N GLU A 432 -27.76 -3.02 13.21
CA GLU A 432 -28.40 -1.93 13.97
C GLU A 432 -28.71 -0.72 13.06
N SER A 433 -28.16 0.45 13.38
CA SER A 433 -28.31 1.69 12.61
C SER A 433 -27.23 1.88 11.52
N ALA A 434 -26.21 1.01 11.48
CA ALA A 434 -25.08 1.13 10.56
C ALA A 434 -25.23 0.20 9.34
N SER A 435 -24.83 0.73 8.16
CA SER A 435 -24.65 -0.08 6.96
C SER A 435 -23.19 -0.43 6.79
N ILE A 436 -22.85 -1.71 6.91
CA ILE A 436 -21.46 -2.19 6.87
C ILE A 436 -21.20 -2.91 5.55
N PRO A 437 -20.08 -2.65 4.87
CA PRO A 437 -19.68 -3.36 3.66
C PRO A 437 -19.48 -4.87 3.93
N TYR A 438 -20.28 -5.73 3.31
CA TYR A 438 -20.34 -7.16 3.65
C TYR A 438 -19.09 -7.93 3.17
N SER A 439 -18.63 -7.68 1.96
CA SER A 439 -17.55 -8.48 1.34
C SER A 439 -16.35 -7.63 0.90
N MET A 440 -16.15 -6.47 1.52
CA MET A 440 -15.05 -5.57 1.14
C MET A 440 -13.71 -6.13 1.63
N LYS A 441 -12.87 -6.54 0.67
CA LYS A 441 -11.47 -6.97 0.90
C LYS A 441 -10.46 -5.91 0.50
N SER A 442 -10.90 -4.87 -0.20
CA SER A 442 -10.04 -3.79 -0.65
C SER A 442 -10.77 -2.46 -0.48
N PHE A 443 -10.02 -1.44 -0.15
CA PHE A 443 -10.48 -0.07 -0.03
C PHE A 443 -9.45 0.85 -0.66
N ASN A 444 -9.91 1.79 -1.49
CA ASN A 444 -9.05 2.78 -2.12
C ASN A 444 -9.84 4.09 -2.19
N MET A 445 -9.24 5.15 -1.69
CA MET A 445 -9.78 6.50 -1.78
C MET A 445 -8.64 7.47 -2.09
N TYR A 446 -8.92 8.45 -2.93
CA TYR A 446 -7.96 9.49 -3.26
C TYR A 446 -8.66 10.81 -3.53
N MET A 447 -7.97 11.89 -3.18
CA MET A 447 -8.43 13.24 -3.42
C MET A 447 -7.27 14.20 -3.59
N GLY A 448 -7.53 15.34 -4.21
CA GLY A 448 -6.54 16.39 -4.32
C GLY A 448 -7.13 17.69 -4.81
N ILE A 449 -6.51 18.76 -4.33
CA ILE A 449 -6.86 20.14 -4.68
C ILE A 449 -5.60 20.85 -5.16
N GLY A 450 -5.72 21.55 -6.28
CA GLY A 450 -4.63 22.33 -6.84
C GLY A 450 -5.14 23.52 -7.65
N PHE A 451 -4.22 24.34 -8.11
CA PHE A 451 -4.49 25.48 -8.97
C PHE A 451 -4.00 25.19 -10.38
N ASN A 452 -4.86 25.42 -11.36
CA ASN A 452 -4.50 25.31 -12.77
C ASN A 452 -3.66 26.51 -13.22
N LEU A 453 -2.57 26.26 -13.91
CA LEU A 453 -1.69 27.24 -14.50
C LEU A 453 -1.88 27.32 -16.01
N GLY A 454 -2.02 28.52 -16.53
CA GLY A 454 -2.05 28.78 -17.98
C GLY A 454 -3.33 28.29 -18.66
N ARG A 455 -3.32 28.37 -20.00
CA ARG A 455 -4.43 27.86 -20.84
C ARG A 455 -4.28 26.36 -21.05
N ALA A 456 -5.39 25.67 -21.26
CA ALA A 456 -5.36 24.28 -21.66
C ALA A 456 -4.51 24.09 -22.91
N LYS A 457 -3.46 23.34 -22.81
CA LYS A 457 -2.61 22.90 -23.91
C LYS A 457 -2.76 21.40 -24.04
N SER A 458 -3.07 20.97 -25.23
CA SER A 458 -2.90 19.58 -25.58
C SER A 458 -1.46 19.38 -26.07
N LEU A 459 -0.79 18.33 -25.65
CA LEU A 459 0.38 17.82 -26.35
C LEU A 459 -0.03 17.19 -27.70
N LYS A 460 -1.34 17.29 -27.98
CA LYS A 460 -1.98 16.92 -29.25
C LYS A 460 -1.46 17.73 -30.39
#